data_dfc7bc9ba10e468c89bc73bbb5f98ccf
#
_entry.id   dfc7bc9ba10e468c89bc73bbb5f98ccf
#
_cell.length_a   1.000
_cell.length_b   1.000
_cell.length_c   1.000
_cell.angle_alpha   90.00
_cell.angle_beta   90.00
_cell.angle_gamma   90.00
#
_symmetry.space_group_name_H-M   'P 1'
#
loop_
_entity.id
_entity.type
_entity.pdbx_description
1 polymer ?
#
loop_
_entity_poly.entity_id
_entity_poly.type
_entity_poly.pdbx_seq_one_letter_code
_entity_poly.pdbx_strand_id
1 'polypeptide(L)'
;MSSAKVEAYARALVEIAGAEGGLERVEDELFRVARAFESNDQLRATLSDSTIPSEHRQQVVAQLLGGTSSATTIQLVNLIVAAGQVRDLPAIIDIVVREASQGKSQSLAEVRSAIALSDDQQKRLAAALTKATGKPVNVKVVVDPSVLGGLVATVGDEVIDDTVRTRLDQLKSLI
;
A
#
# COMPACT_ATOMS: atom_id res chain seq x y z
N MET A 1 -10.68 -16.00 0.63
CA MET A 1 -10.91 -16.28 -0.83
C MET A 1 -9.81 -17.16 -1.40
N SER A 2 -10.00 -17.77 -2.59
CA SER A 2 -8.85 -18.40 -3.28
C SER A 2 -7.96 -17.28 -3.87
N SER A 3 -6.65 -17.47 -3.84
CA SER A 3 -5.65 -16.55 -4.41
C SER A 3 -6.01 -16.11 -5.84
N ALA A 4 -6.51 -17.04 -6.66
CA ALA A 4 -6.92 -16.76 -8.04
C ALA A 4 -8.03 -15.70 -8.19
N LYS A 5 -8.96 -15.59 -7.22
CA LYS A 5 -9.98 -14.53 -7.26
C LYS A 5 -9.39 -13.17 -6.90
N VAL A 6 -8.53 -13.11 -5.90
CA VAL A 6 -7.83 -11.87 -5.49
C VAL A 6 -7.01 -11.33 -6.66
N GLU A 7 -6.25 -12.20 -7.34
CA GLU A 7 -5.47 -11.86 -8.53
C GLU A 7 -6.35 -11.36 -9.69
N ALA A 8 -7.49 -12.02 -9.95
CA ALA A 8 -8.40 -11.60 -11.01
C ALA A 8 -8.98 -10.19 -10.75
N TYR A 9 -9.37 -9.90 -9.51
CA TYR A 9 -9.81 -8.57 -9.12
C TYR A 9 -8.69 -7.53 -9.29
N ALA A 10 -7.49 -7.84 -8.82
CA ALA A 10 -6.35 -6.94 -8.94
C ALA A 10 -6.03 -6.58 -10.40
N ARG A 11 -6.00 -7.57 -11.29
CA ARG A 11 -5.77 -7.33 -12.73
C ARG A 11 -6.85 -6.44 -13.35
N ALA A 12 -8.12 -6.70 -13.06
CA ALA A 12 -9.22 -5.86 -13.55
C ALA A 12 -9.07 -4.40 -13.07
N LEU A 13 -8.67 -4.19 -11.81
CA LEU A 13 -8.44 -2.85 -11.27
C LEU A 13 -7.26 -2.15 -11.95
N VAL A 14 -6.17 -2.86 -12.25
CA VAL A 14 -5.01 -2.31 -12.98
C VAL A 14 -5.41 -1.90 -14.40
N GLU A 15 -6.19 -2.73 -15.11
CA GLU A 15 -6.66 -2.40 -16.46
C GLU A 15 -7.55 -1.17 -16.46
N ILE A 16 -8.50 -1.06 -15.51
CA ILE A 16 -9.39 0.11 -15.38
C ILE A 16 -8.57 1.37 -15.09
N ALA A 17 -7.66 1.31 -14.10
CA ALA A 17 -6.81 2.44 -13.73
C ALA A 17 -5.88 2.87 -14.87
N GLY A 18 -5.36 1.90 -15.63
CA GLY A 18 -4.52 2.15 -16.80
C GLY A 18 -5.26 2.81 -17.94
N ALA A 19 -6.51 2.39 -18.20
CA ALA A 19 -7.35 2.97 -19.25
C ALA A 19 -7.70 4.45 -19.01
N GLU A 20 -7.81 4.86 -17.74
CA GLU A 20 -8.09 6.26 -17.36
C GLU A 20 -6.83 7.14 -17.30
N GLY A 21 -5.64 6.59 -17.56
CA GLY A 21 -4.38 7.35 -17.66
C GLY A 21 -3.82 7.87 -16.34
N GLY A 22 -4.36 7.44 -15.21
CA GLY A 22 -3.98 7.89 -13.87
C GLY A 22 -3.34 6.81 -12.99
N LEU A 23 -2.76 5.75 -13.58
CA LEU A 23 -2.32 4.56 -12.86
C LEU A 23 -1.39 4.86 -11.66
N GLU A 24 -0.41 5.77 -11.81
CA GLU A 24 0.50 6.13 -10.71
C GLU A 24 -0.23 6.74 -9.52
N ARG A 25 -1.11 7.70 -9.80
CA ARG A 25 -1.88 8.38 -8.76
C ARG A 25 -2.83 7.41 -8.07
N VAL A 26 -3.52 6.58 -8.86
CA VAL A 26 -4.44 5.56 -8.34
C VAL A 26 -3.69 4.53 -7.49
N GLU A 27 -2.52 4.10 -7.92
CA GLU A 27 -1.64 3.19 -7.20
C GLU A 27 -1.27 3.76 -5.81
N ASP A 28 -0.81 5.04 -5.76
CA ASP A 28 -0.47 5.71 -4.50
C ASP A 28 -1.67 5.88 -3.57
N GLU A 29 -2.81 6.25 -4.13
CA GLU A 29 -4.04 6.45 -3.38
C GLU A 29 -4.57 5.12 -2.83
N LEU A 30 -4.60 4.05 -3.63
CA LEU A 30 -5.01 2.72 -3.19
C LEU A 30 -4.08 2.17 -2.10
N PHE A 31 -2.78 2.35 -2.24
CA PHE A 31 -1.83 1.93 -1.20
C PHE A 31 -2.14 2.59 0.15
N ARG A 32 -2.39 3.91 0.15
CA ARG A 32 -2.79 4.64 1.38
C ARG A 32 -4.10 4.12 1.95
N VAL A 33 -5.08 3.81 1.09
CA VAL A 33 -6.37 3.23 1.51
C VAL A 33 -6.18 1.88 2.18
N ALA A 34 -5.34 1.00 1.62
CA ALA A 34 -5.06 -0.30 2.22
C ALA A 34 -4.43 -0.16 3.62
N ARG A 35 -3.44 0.72 3.76
CA ARG A 35 -2.78 0.96 5.06
C ARG A 35 -3.73 1.59 6.10
N ALA A 36 -4.57 2.55 5.68
CA ALA A 36 -5.61 3.11 6.56
C ALA A 36 -6.64 2.05 7.01
N PHE A 37 -7.03 1.16 6.10
CA PHE A 37 -7.94 0.05 6.42
C PHE A 37 -7.31 -0.94 7.41
N GLU A 38 -6.04 -1.27 7.26
CA GLU A 38 -5.33 -2.17 8.18
C GLU A 38 -5.13 -1.57 9.57
N SER A 39 -4.86 -0.27 9.65
CA SER A 39 -4.60 0.43 10.91
C SER A 39 -5.87 0.85 11.67
N ASN A 40 -7.06 0.76 11.07
CA ASN A 40 -8.31 1.23 11.67
C ASN A 40 -9.34 0.10 11.81
N ASP A 41 -9.40 -0.47 13.02
CA ASP A 41 -10.32 -1.57 13.35
C ASP A 41 -11.81 -1.19 13.17
N GLN A 42 -12.19 0.05 13.48
CA GLN A 42 -13.55 0.51 13.34
C GLN A 42 -13.96 0.61 11.87
N LEU A 43 -13.08 1.15 11.02
CA LEU A 43 -13.30 1.21 9.58
C LEU A 43 -13.43 -0.20 8.99
N ARG A 44 -12.54 -1.10 9.39
CA ARG A 44 -12.56 -2.49 8.96
C ARG A 44 -13.85 -3.20 9.38
N ALA A 45 -14.26 -3.03 10.62
CA ALA A 45 -15.53 -3.61 11.13
C ALA A 45 -16.73 -3.07 10.35
N THR A 46 -16.84 -1.75 10.18
CA THR A 46 -17.97 -1.12 9.48
C THR A 46 -18.07 -1.55 8.01
N LEU A 47 -16.96 -1.54 7.28
CA LEU A 47 -16.98 -1.90 5.86
C LEU A 47 -17.15 -3.41 5.63
N SER A 48 -16.74 -4.26 6.59
CA SER A 48 -16.86 -5.72 6.50
C SER A 48 -18.20 -6.26 7.03
N ASP A 49 -19.01 -5.42 7.65
CA ASP A 49 -20.30 -5.83 8.19
C ASP A 49 -21.31 -6.01 7.06
N SER A 50 -21.71 -7.26 6.81
CA SER A 50 -22.69 -7.61 5.79
C SER A 50 -24.12 -7.22 6.15
N THR A 51 -24.42 -6.86 7.42
CA THR A 51 -25.73 -6.37 7.84
C THR A 51 -25.97 -4.92 7.43
N ILE A 52 -24.89 -4.16 7.19
CA ILE A 52 -24.95 -2.80 6.68
C ILE A 52 -25.17 -2.84 5.15
N PRO A 53 -26.20 -2.16 4.61
CA PRO A 53 -26.41 -2.09 3.17
C PRO A 53 -25.17 -1.61 2.42
N SER A 54 -24.91 -2.19 1.25
CA SER A 54 -23.73 -1.84 0.42
C SER A 54 -23.64 -0.35 0.09
N GLU A 55 -24.80 0.30 -0.12
CA GLU A 55 -24.89 1.73 -0.40
C GLU A 55 -24.35 2.58 0.77
N HIS A 56 -24.71 2.24 2.00
CA HIS A 56 -24.19 2.94 3.18
C HIS A 56 -22.68 2.74 3.33
N ARG A 57 -22.17 1.52 3.09
CA ARG A 57 -20.71 1.26 3.12
C ARG A 57 -19.96 2.05 2.05
N GLN A 58 -20.53 2.17 0.84
CA GLN A 58 -19.99 3.02 -0.23
C GLN A 58 -20.01 4.51 0.12
N GLN A 59 -21.06 4.99 0.81
CA GLN A 59 -21.12 6.36 1.32
C GLN A 59 -20.01 6.65 2.33
N VAL A 60 -19.71 5.70 3.23
CA VAL A 60 -18.58 5.82 4.17
C VAL A 60 -17.26 5.94 3.40
N VAL A 61 -17.05 5.13 2.38
CA VAL A 61 -15.87 5.24 1.50
C VAL A 61 -15.80 6.61 0.83
N ALA A 62 -16.90 7.07 0.25
CA ALA A 62 -16.96 8.38 -0.43
C ALA A 62 -16.70 9.54 0.53
N GLN A 63 -17.18 9.49 1.77
CA GLN A 63 -16.92 10.51 2.79
C GLN A 63 -15.45 10.53 3.24
N LEU A 64 -14.84 9.36 3.39
CA LEU A 64 -13.44 9.25 3.82
C LEU A 64 -12.45 9.66 2.73
N LEU A 65 -12.73 9.32 1.48
CA LEU A 65 -11.82 9.51 0.35
C LEU A 65 -12.14 10.75 -0.50
N GLY A 66 -13.34 11.30 -0.42
CA GLY A 66 -13.86 12.33 -1.32
C GLY A 66 -13.14 13.67 -1.32
N GLY A 67 -12.25 13.93 -0.36
CA GLY A 67 -11.41 15.13 -0.33
C GLY A 67 -9.93 14.89 -0.63
N THR A 68 -9.51 13.61 -0.70
CA THR A 68 -8.08 13.24 -0.73
C THR A 68 -7.72 12.28 -1.87
N SER A 69 -8.71 11.66 -2.52
CA SER A 69 -8.51 10.66 -3.56
C SER A 69 -9.25 11.02 -4.84
N SER A 70 -8.77 10.51 -5.97
CA SER A 70 -9.40 10.66 -7.27
C SER A 70 -10.74 9.92 -7.35
N ALA A 71 -11.60 10.34 -8.27
CA ALA A 71 -12.87 9.66 -8.52
C ALA A 71 -12.67 8.20 -8.90
N THR A 72 -11.65 7.91 -9.69
CA THR A 72 -11.26 6.55 -10.09
C THR A 72 -10.96 5.68 -8.88
N THR A 73 -10.12 6.15 -7.95
CA THR A 73 -9.79 5.41 -6.73
C THR A 73 -11.03 5.12 -5.89
N ILE A 74 -11.92 6.10 -5.72
CA ILE A 74 -13.18 5.92 -4.99
C ILE A 74 -14.05 4.86 -5.67
N GLN A 75 -14.16 4.88 -6.99
CA GLN A 75 -14.94 3.90 -7.76
C GLN A 75 -14.36 2.49 -7.62
N LEU A 76 -13.03 2.34 -7.69
CA LEU A 76 -12.36 1.05 -7.53
C LEU A 76 -12.56 0.46 -6.14
N VAL A 77 -12.44 1.27 -5.09
CA VAL A 77 -12.72 0.83 -3.70
C VAL A 77 -14.20 0.46 -3.55
N ASN A 78 -15.11 1.27 -4.10
CA ASN A 78 -16.54 0.99 -4.08
C ASN A 78 -16.89 -0.31 -4.81
N LEU A 79 -16.19 -0.65 -5.89
CA LEU A 79 -16.37 -1.92 -6.60
C LEU A 79 -16.02 -3.11 -5.68
N ILE A 80 -14.92 -3.02 -4.93
CA ILE A 80 -14.52 -4.06 -3.96
C ILE A 80 -15.56 -4.19 -2.84
N VAL A 81 -16.07 -3.05 -2.33
CA VAL A 81 -17.10 -3.01 -1.29
C VAL A 81 -18.41 -3.62 -1.78
N ALA A 82 -18.87 -3.25 -2.99
CA ALA A 82 -20.08 -3.79 -3.60
C ALA A 82 -19.99 -5.29 -3.84
N ALA A 83 -18.82 -5.78 -4.26
CA ALA A 83 -18.55 -7.19 -4.43
C ALA A 83 -18.46 -7.98 -3.12
N GLY A 84 -18.55 -7.33 -1.96
CA GLY A 84 -18.42 -7.96 -0.64
C GLY A 84 -17.01 -8.48 -0.32
N GLN A 85 -16.00 -7.99 -1.01
CA GLN A 85 -14.61 -8.45 -0.92
C GLN A 85 -13.74 -7.56 -0.01
N VAL A 86 -14.36 -6.83 0.90
CA VAL A 86 -13.69 -5.84 1.77
C VAL A 86 -12.61 -6.46 2.65
N ARG A 87 -12.80 -7.70 3.11
CA ARG A 87 -11.80 -8.40 3.94
C ARG A 87 -10.50 -8.68 3.19
N ASP A 88 -10.59 -8.84 1.87
CA ASP A 88 -9.44 -9.10 1.00
C ASP A 88 -8.91 -7.80 0.36
N LEU A 89 -9.47 -6.62 0.70
CA LEU A 89 -9.10 -5.32 0.15
C LEU A 89 -7.60 -5.05 0.23
N PRO A 90 -6.90 -5.22 1.38
CA PRO A 90 -5.46 -5.01 1.42
C PRO A 90 -4.70 -5.94 0.46
N ALA A 91 -5.04 -7.22 0.45
CA ALA A 91 -4.39 -8.20 -0.42
C ALA A 91 -4.62 -7.90 -1.91
N ILE A 92 -5.83 -7.47 -2.29
CA ILE A 92 -6.14 -7.04 -3.66
C ILE A 92 -5.28 -5.83 -4.03
N ILE A 93 -5.22 -4.82 -3.17
CA ILE A 93 -4.47 -3.59 -3.42
C ILE A 93 -2.96 -3.87 -3.48
N ASP A 94 -2.41 -4.72 -2.62
CA ASP A 94 -0.99 -5.09 -2.66
C ASP A 94 -0.62 -5.74 -4.00
N ILE A 95 -1.51 -6.55 -4.58
CA ILE A 95 -1.29 -7.11 -5.92
C ILE A 95 -1.40 -6.01 -6.99
N VAL A 96 -2.38 -5.10 -6.91
CA VAL A 96 -2.50 -3.95 -7.84
C VAL A 96 -1.21 -3.14 -7.87
N VAL A 97 -0.68 -2.78 -6.69
CA VAL A 97 0.56 -2.00 -6.57
C VAL A 97 1.75 -2.75 -7.15
N ARG A 98 1.83 -4.06 -6.92
CA ARG A 98 2.87 -4.92 -7.48
C ARG A 98 2.80 -5.00 -9.00
N GLU A 99 1.63 -5.28 -9.57
CA GLU A 99 1.41 -5.37 -11.00
C GLU A 99 1.70 -4.03 -11.71
N ALA A 100 1.24 -2.91 -11.13
CA ALA A 100 1.52 -1.58 -11.64
C ALA A 100 3.02 -1.27 -11.67
N SER A 101 3.75 -1.66 -10.62
CA SER A 101 5.20 -1.49 -10.52
C SER A 101 5.95 -2.40 -11.50
N GLN A 102 5.50 -3.64 -11.71
CA GLN A 102 6.10 -4.57 -12.68
C GLN A 102 5.93 -4.11 -14.12
N GLY A 103 4.78 -3.52 -14.45
CA GLY A 103 4.55 -2.92 -15.77
C GLY A 103 5.55 -1.81 -16.13
N LYS A 104 6.16 -1.18 -15.10
CA LYS A 104 7.21 -0.16 -15.26
C LYS A 104 8.63 -0.73 -15.16
N SER A 105 8.80 -2.05 -15.09
CA SER A 105 10.09 -2.71 -14.82
C SER A 105 10.76 -2.22 -13.52
N GLN A 106 9.95 -1.82 -12.53
CA GLN A 106 10.43 -1.34 -11.23
C GLN A 106 10.12 -2.37 -10.13
N SER A 107 11.00 -2.47 -9.15
CA SER A 107 10.74 -3.26 -7.94
C SER A 107 10.02 -2.38 -6.91
N LEU A 108 8.99 -2.91 -6.25
CA LEU A 108 8.32 -2.22 -5.14
C LEU A 108 9.20 -2.31 -3.89
N ALA A 109 9.42 -1.17 -3.22
CA ALA A 109 9.98 -1.09 -1.88
C ALA A 109 8.98 -0.47 -0.91
N GLU A 110 8.46 -1.27 0.02
CA GLU A 110 7.71 -0.74 1.15
C GLU A 110 8.71 -0.30 2.23
N VAL A 111 8.65 0.98 2.60
CA VAL A 111 9.52 1.58 3.60
C VAL A 111 8.71 2.03 4.80
N ARG A 112 8.97 1.45 5.95
CA ARG A 112 8.38 1.84 7.23
C ARG A 112 9.28 2.83 7.94
N SER A 113 8.71 3.94 8.38
CA SER A 113 9.40 5.01 9.11
C SER A 113 8.54 5.50 10.26
N ALA A 114 9.16 5.87 11.39
CA ALA A 114 8.45 6.47 12.52
C ALA A 114 7.79 7.82 12.18
N ILE A 115 8.30 8.52 11.17
CA ILE A 115 7.81 9.82 10.73
C ILE A 115 7.61 9.85 9.21
N ALA A 116 6.77 10.75 8.75
CA ALA A 116 6.60 10.98 7.30
C ALA A 116 7.91 11.46 6.66
N LEU A 117 8.24 10.89 5.50
CA LEU A 117 9.39 11.31 4.71
C LEU A 117 8.97 12.39 3.71
N SER A 118 9.81 13.43 3.55
CA SER A 118 9.60 14.42 2.48
C SER A 118 9.87 13.80 1.10
N ASP A 119 9.34 14.43 0.04
CA ASP A 119 9.53 13.97 -1.34
C ASP A 119 11.01 13.84 -1.72
N ASP A 120 11.86 14.76 -1.24
CA ASP A 120 13.30 14.71 -1.49
C ASP A 120 13.95 13.52 -0.78
N GLN A 121 13.55 13.23 0.46
CA GLN A 121 14.01 12.05 1.20
C GLN A 121 13.57 10.75 0.51
N GLN A 122 12.33 10.68 0.04
CA GLN A 122 11.83 9.52 -0.71
C GLN A 122 12.62 9.29 -2.01
N LYS A 123 12.92 10.37 -2.77
CA LYS A 123 13.73 10.30 -3.99
C LYS A 123 15.16 9.82 -3.72
N ARG A 124 15.79 10.33 -2.68
CA ARG A 124 17.14 9.90 -2.28
C ARG A 124 17.15 8.42 -1.84
N LEU A 125 16.12 8.01 -1.12
CA LEU A 125 15.96 6.62 -0.69
C LEU A 125 15.75 5.69 -1.89
N ALA A 126 14.87 6.07 -2.83
CA ALA A 126 14.67 5.33 -4.08
C ALA A 126 15.97 5.17 -4.87
N ALA A 127 16.78 6.24 -4.98
CA ALA A 127 18.08 6.19 -5.65
C ALA A 127 19.09 5.26 -4.93
N ALA A 128 19.12 5.31 -3.59
CA ALA A 128 19.98 4.45 -2.78
C ALA A 128 19.58 2.97 -2.91
N LEU A 129 18.28 2.66 -2.82
CA LEU A 129 17.77 1.31 -3.00
C LEU A 129 17.99 0.79 -4.42
N THR A 130 17.77 1.63 -5.45
CA THR A 130 18.09 1.29 -6.85
C THR A 130 19.56 0.93 -7.01
N LYS A 131 20.47 1.68 -6.38
CA LYS A 131 21.90 1.40 -6.42
C LYS A 131 22.25 0.09 -5.69
N ALA A 132 21.59 -0.19 -4.57
CA ALA A 132 21.83 -1.40 -3.78
C ALA A 132 21.30 -2.67 -4.48
N THR A 133 20.11 -2.59 -5.09
CA THR A 133 19.43 -3.74 -5.72
C THR A 133 19.77 -3.93 -7.19
N GLY A 134 20.38 -2.91 -7.85
CA GLY A 134 20.67 -2.92 -9.28
C GLY A 134 19.44 -2.80 -10.20
N LYS A 135 18.26 -2.55 -9.64
CA LYS A 135 16.98 -2.41 -10.37
C LYS A 135 16.28 -1.11 -9.97
N PRO A 136 15.56 -0.45 -10.88
CA PRO A 136 14.74 0.69 -10.52
C PRO A 136 13.74 0.31 -9.40
N VAL A 137 13.65 1.14 -8.37
CA VAL A 137 12.81 0.87 -7.19
C VAL A 137 11.76 1.96 -7.05
N ASN A 138 10.49 1.53 -6.91
CA ASN A 138 9.38 2.38 -6.53
C ASN A 138 9.20 2.32 -5.01
N VAL A 139 9.41 3.44 -4.32
CA VAL A 139 9.35 3.53 -2.86
C VAL A 139 7.94 3.93 -2.41
N LYS A 140 7.33 3.12 -1.57
CA LYS A 140 6.07 3.42 -0.86
C LYS A 140 6.36 3.54 0.63
N VAL A 141 6.04 4.70 1.21
CA VAL A 141 6.33 4.99 2.62
C VAL A 141 5.10 4.72 3.47
N VAL A 142 5.29 3.91 4.51
CA VAL A 142 4.30 3.66 5.58
C VAL A 142 4.81 4.32 6.86
N VAL A 143 4.00 5.22 7.44
CA VAL A 143 4.33 5.81 8.74
C VAL A 143 3.91 4.84 9.82
N ASP A 144 4.88 4.28 10.52
CA ASP A 144 4.68 3.30 11.59
C ASP A 144 5.42 3.76 12.84
N PRO A 145 4.71 4.29 13.85
CA PRO A 145 5.32 4.75 15.08
C PRO A 145 6.03 3.66 15.90
N SER A 146 5.78 2.39 15.62
CA SER A 146 6.45 1.27 16.28
C SER A 146 7.90 1.09 15.85
N VAL A 147 8.29 1.69 14.73
CA VAL A 147 9.69 1.68 14.26
C VAL A 147 10.54 2.58 15.16
N LEU A 148 11.43 1.99 15.93
CA LEU A 148 12.29 2.69 16.89
C LEU A 148 13.50 3.32 16.18
N GLY A 149 13.27 4.47 15.54
CA GLY A 149 14.31 5.25 14.85
C GLY A 149 14.95 4.52 13.68
N GLY A 150 15.12 5.19 12.57
CA GLY A 150 15.61 4.59 11.33
C GLY A 150 14.51 4.20 10.37
N LEU A 151 14.82 3.31 9.44
CA LEU A 151 13.97 2.86 8.36
C LEU A 151 14.02 1.34 8.25
N VAL A 152 12.88 0.72 7.97
CA VAL A 152 12.80 -0.67 7.52
C VAL A 152 12.32 -0.64 6.07
N ALA A 153 13.15 -1.12 5.15
CA ALA A 153 12.79 -1.22 3.74
C ALA A 153 12.65 -2.69 3.35
N THR A 154 11.51 -3.05 2.77
CA THR A 154 11.27 -4.36 2.18
C THR A 154 11.22 -4.22 0.67
N VAL A 155 12.14 -4.88 -0.04
CA VAL A 155 12.22 -4.86 -1.51
C VAL A 155 12.00 -6.27 -2.04
N GLY A 156 10.79 -6.54 -2.53
CA GLY A 156 10.40 -7.91 -2.86
C GLY A 156 10.43 -8.81 -1.63
N ASP A 157 11.29 -9.84 -1.64
CA ASP A 157 11.46 -10.78 -0.52
C ASP A 157 12.64 -10.41 0.40
N GLU A 158 13.36 -9.34 0.11
CA GLU A 158 14.52 -8.88 0.87
C GLU A 158 14.14 -7.75 1.82
N VAL A 159 14.49 -7.91 3.11
CA VAL A 159 14.26 -6.91 4.15
C VAL A 159 15.58 -6.24 4.52
N ILE A 160 15.64 -4.93 4.37
CA ILE A 160 16.76 -4.08 4.76
C ILE A 160 16.32 -3.28 5.98
N ASP A 161 16.79 -3.68 7.16
CA ASP A 161 16.45 -3.04 8.44
C ASP A 161 17.66 -2.23 8.96
N ASP A 162 17.54 -0.90 8.93
CA ASP A 162 18.52 0.05 9.44
C ASP A 162 17.97 0.81 10.68
N THR A 163 17.20 0.12 11.51
CA THR A 163 16.69 0.71 12.75
C THR A 163 17.75 0.74 13.86
N VAL A 164 17.58 1.68 14.78
CA VAL A 164 18.44 1.75 16.01
C VAL A 164 18.37 0.45 16.80
N ARG A 165 17.22 -0.22 16.80
CA ARG A 165 17.02 -1.51 17.45
C ARG A 165 17.94 -2.58 16.88
N THR A 166 17.95 -2.74 15.56
CA THR A 166 18.81 -3.73 14.88
C THR A 166 20.29 -3.43 15.11
N ARG A 167 20.70 -2.15 15.08
CA ARG A 167 22.09 -1.75 15.40
C ARG A 167 22.48 -2.07 16.84
N LEU A 168 21.57 -1.88 17.80
CA LEU A 168 21.81 -2.23 19.21
C LEU A 168 21.89 -3.75 19.43
N ASP A 169 21.05 -4.52 18.75
CA ASP A 169 21.07 -5.99 18.84
C ASP A 169 22.34 -6.56 18.20
N GLN A 170 22.83 -5.98 17.10
CA GLN A 170 24.14 -6.31 16.51
C GLN A 170 25.30 -6.01 17.46
N LEU A 171 25.27 -4.87 18.17
CA LEU A 171 26.28 -4.54 19.18
C LEU A 171 26.30 -5.52 20.36
N LYS A 172 25.11 -5.94 20.83
CA LYS A 172 24.98 -6.95 21.90
C LYS A 172 25.55 -8.32 21.50
N SER A 173 25.49 -8.67 20.22
CA SER A 173 26.03 -9.95 19.74
C SER A 173 27.56 -9.96 19.57
N LEU A 174 28.20 -8.80 19.69
CA LEU A 174 29.66 -8.63 19.58
C LEU A 174 30.37 -8.55 20.96
N ILE A 175 29.60 -8.53 22.05
CA ILE A 175 30.05 -8.52 23.43
C ILE A 175 29.77 -9.88 24.07
#